data_6214c26f941292bcd2ea8c2283c37256
#
_entry.id   6214c26f941292bcd2ea8c2283c37256
#
_cell.length_a   1.000
_cell.length_b   1.000
_cell.length_c   1.000
_cell.angle_alpha   90.00
_cell.angle_beta   90.00
_cell.angle_gamma   90.00
#
_symmetry.space_group_name_H-M   'P 1'
#
loop_
_entity.id
_entity.type
_entity.pdbx_description
1 polymer ?
#
loop_
_entity_poly.entity_id
_entity_poly.type
_entity_poly.pdbx_seq_one_letter_code
_entity_poly.pdbx_strand_id
1 'polypeptide(L)'
;MTIVHPMWMEYPELHEELKQVKAMMHASITIENQQIREAIWAVLESGGKMVRPAYLILFSMWNENRNKEEVHAVAAALELLHVATLLHDDVIDEADTRRGQETISARFGNRVAIYAGDYLLTVCYQLLSKYSQDLAGIQLPTDGMMRVVEGELSQMEESYKTDV
;
A
#
# COMPACT_ATOMS: atom_id res chain seq x y z
N MET A 1 2.21 -0.37 18.95
CA MET A 1 3.55 -0.96 18.69
C MET A 1 3.50 -1.52 17.28
N THR A 2 4.31 -1.00 16.36
CA THR A 2 4.25 -1.37 14.93
C THR A 2 4.88 -2.76 14.76
N ILE A 3 4.05 -3.80 14.62
CA ILE A 3 4.51 -5.18 14.50
C ILE A 3 4.81 -5.46 13.03
N VAL A 4 6.05 -5.81 12.71
CA VAL A 4 6.50 -6.30 11.42
C VAL A 4 6.46 -7.83 11.42
N HIS A 5 6.15 -8.43 10.27
CA HIS A 5 6.02 -9.90 10.18
C HIS A 5 7.29 -10.61 10.68
N PRO A 6 7.16 -11.70 11.49
CA PRO A 6 8.29 -12.37 12.14
C PRO A 6 9.37 -12.89 11.19
N MET A 7 9.04 -13.16 9.92
CA MET A 7 10.03 -13.63 8.93
C MET A 7 11.23 -12.68 8.75
N TRP A 8 11.07 -11.40 9.09
CA TRP A 8 12.12 -10.38 8.96
C TRP A 8 13.01 -10.29 10.21
N MET A 9 12.71 -11.04 11.29
CA MET A 9 13.51 -11.00 12.53
C MET A 9 14.93 -11.51 12.33
N GLU A 10 15.15 -12.39 11.33
CA GLU A 10 16.48 -12.90 10.97
C GLU A 10 17.35 -11.84 10.25
N TYR A 11 16.77 -10.72 9.87
CA TYR A 11 17.42 -9.60 9.18
C TYR A 11 17.23 -8.29 9.97
N PRO A 12 17.98 -8.08 11.08
CA PRO A 12 17.68 -7.01 12.05
C PRO A 12 17.66 -5.60 11.44
N GLU A 13 18.57 -5.30 10.52
CA GLU A 13 18.63 -3.98 9.87
C GLU A 13 17.38 -3.74 8.99
N LEU A 14 17.03 -4.70 8.15
CA LEU A 14 15.82 -4.63 7.32
C LEU A 14 14.55 -4.57 8.17
N HIS A 15 14.48 -5.35 9.24
CA HIS A 15 13.36 -5.35 10.17
C HIS A 15 13.15 -3.98 10.81
N GLU A 16 14.22 -3.28 11.20
CA GLU A 16 14.12 -1.94 11.77
C GLU A 16 13.68 -0.91 10.73
N GLU A 17 14.19 -0.97 9.50
CA GLU A 17 13.74 -0.09 8.42
C GLU A 17 12.26 -0.33 8.06
N LEU A 18 11.79 -1.58 8.04
CA LEU A 18 10.37 -1.91 7.84
C LEU A 18 9.46 -1.36 8.94
N LYS A 19 9.94 -1.28 10.20
CA LYS A 19 9.19 -0.61 11.27
C LYS A 19 9.03 0.88 10.98
N GLN A 20 10.08 1.54 10.47
CA GLN A 20 10.02 2.96 10.10
C GLN A 20 9.02 3.19 8.95
N VAL A 21 9.06 2.35 7.91
CA VAL A 21 8.07 2.37 6.82
C VAL A 21 6.65 2.24 7.37
N LYS A 22 6.40 1.25 8.23
CA LYS A 22 5.08 1.01 8.81
C LYS A 22 4.63 2.17 9.69
N ALA A 23 5.53 2.74 10.48
CA ALA A 23 5.24 3.93 11.28
C ALA A 23 4.88 5.14 10.40
N MET A 24 5.58 5.32 9.27
CA MET A 24 5.29 6.37 8.30
C MET A 24 3.91 6.18 7.66
N MET A 25 3.55 4.94 7.26
CA MET A 25 2.21 4.62 6.74
C MET A 25 1.12 5.02 7.75
N HIS A 26 1.25 4.60 9.01
CA HIS A 26 0.29 4.94 10.06
C HIS A 26 0.18 6.46 10.29
N ALA A 27 1.32 7.16 10.36
CA ALA A 27 1.35 8.61 10.58
C ALA A 27 0.74 9.41 9.43
N SER A 28 0.75 8.85 8.21
CA SER A 28 0.21 9.51 7.00
C SER A 28 -1.31 9.37 6.88
N ILE A 29 -1.95 8.46 7.64
CA ILE A 29 -3.39 8.24 7.61
C ILE A 29 -4.04 9.08 8.70
N THR A 30 -4.59 10.24 8.30
CA THR A 30 -5.11 11.27 9.21
C THR A 30 -6.63 11.49 9.11
N ILE A 31 -7.38 10.49 8.63
CA ILE A 31 -8.85 10.55 8.52
C ILE A 31 -9.45 10.86 9.90
N GLU A 32 -10.32 11.88 9.98
CA GLU A 32 -10.98 12.29 11.23
C GLU A 32 -11.95 11.21 11.73
N ASN A 33 -12.66 10.53 10.82
CA ASN A 33 -13.56 9.44 11.19
C ASN A 33 -12.74 8.26 11.76
N GLN A 34 -12.82 8.12 13.08
CA GLN A 34 -12.06 7.11 13.82
C GLN A 34 -12.38 5.69 13.37
N GLN A 35 -13.64 5.36 13.11
CA GLN A 35 -14.05 4.00 12.74
C GLN A 35 -13.46 3.59 11.39
N ILE A 36 -13.46 4.49 10.40
CA ILE A 36 -12.88 4.25 9.07
C ILE A 36 -11.35 4.18 9.18
N ARG A 37 -10.73 5.08 9.94
CA ARG A 37 -9.28 5.06 10.18
C ARG A 37 -8.82 3.75 10.82
N GLU A 38 -9.53 3.28 11.85
CA GLU A 38 -9.23 2.01 12.53
C GLU A 38 -9.43 0.81 11.59
N ALA A 39 -10.45 0.83 10.73
CA ALA A 39 -10.67 -0.21 9.73
C ALA A 39 -9.52 -0.27 8.71
N ILE A 40 -9.06 0.88 8.20
CA ILE A 40 -7.89 0.94 7.30
C ILE A 40 -6.64 0.41 8.01
N TRP A 41 -6.39 0.82 9.26
CA TRP A 41 -5.27 0.28 10.04
C TRP A 41 -5.39 -1.23 10.26
N ALA A 42 -6.59 -1.75 10.50
CA ALA A 42 -6.79 -3.20 10.61
C ALA A 42 -6.41 -3.93 9.32
N VAL A 43 -6.75 -3.38 8.15
CA VAL A 43 -6.33 -3.94 6.86
C VAL A 43 -4.81 -3.93 6.71
N LEU A 44 -4.13 -2.83 7.06
CA LEU A 44 -2.67 -2.71 7.03
C LEU A 44 -1.98 -3.69 8.01
N GLU A 45 -2.62 -4.00 9.14
CA GLU A 45 -2.11 -4.92 10.15
C GLU A 45 -2.47 -6.39 9.87
N SER A 46 -3.44 -6.68 9.00
CA SER A 46 -3.99 -8.02 8.75
C SER A 46 -3.05 -9.03 8.10
N GLY A 47 -1.75 -8.91 8.32
CA GLY A 47 -0.76 -9.94 7.98
C GLY A 47 -0.04 -9.73 6.66
N GLY A 48 0.07 -8.50 6.18
CA GLY A 48 0.98 -8.15 5.10
C GLY A 48 2.42 -8.47 5.49
N LYS A 49 3.13 -9.24 4.65
CA LYS A 49 4.55 -9.57 4.87
C LYS A 49 5.46 -8.39 4.54
N MET A 50 4.92 -7.28 4.04
CA MET A 50 5.68 -6.10 3.59
C MET A 50 6.81 -6.46 2.60
N VAL A 51 6.54 -7.40 1.70
CA VAL A 51 7.55 -7.89 0.74
C VAL A 51 7.96 -6.79 -0.23
N ARG A 52 7.00 -5.97 -0.71
CA ARG A 52 7.28 -4.85 -1.63
C ARG A 52 8.20 -3.80 -1.00
N PRO A 53 7.87 -3.27 0.20
CA PRO A 53 8.78 -2.42 0.97
C PRO A 53 10.15 -3.05 1.20
N ALA A 54 10.20 -4.33 1.58
CA ALA A 54 11.45 -5.02 1.86
C ALA A 54 12.36 -5.09 0.62
N TYR A 55 11.83 -5.44 -0.55
CA TYR A 55 12.61 -5.43 -1.80
C TYR A 55 13.14 -4.04 -2.13
N LEU A 56 12.30 -3.00 -2.03
CA LEU A 56 12.74 -1.64 -2.31
C LEU A 56 13.88 -1.22 -1.38
N ILE A 57 13.77 -1.50 -0.08
CA ILE A 57 14.84 -1.23 0.90
C ILE A 57 16.11 -1.99 0.53
N LEU A 58 16.03 -3.31 0.28
CA LEU A 58 17.17 -4.14 -0.07
C LEU A 58 17.90 -3.62 -1.31
N PHE A 59 17.17 -3.29 -2.39
CA PHE A 59 17.79 -2.70 -3.59
C PHE A 59 18.42 -1.33 -3.32
N SER A 60 17.82 -0.51 -2.44
CA SER A 60 18.39 0.79 -2.07
C SER A 60 19.70 0.66 -1.28
N MET A 61 19.93 -0.46 -0.58
CA MET A 61 21.16 -0.69 0.20
C MET A 61 22.44 -0.74 -0.65
N TRP A 62 22.33 -0.97 -1.95
CA TRP A 62 23.49 -0.91 -2.86
C TRP A 62 23.96 0.51 -3.15
N ASN A 63 23.16 1.52 -2.81
CA ASN A 63 23.57 2.92 -2.87
C ASN A 63 24.00 3.40 -1.48
N GLU A 64 25.31 3.56 -1.26
CA GLU A 64 25.86 4.01 0.02
C GLU A 64 25.38 5.42 0.43
N ASN A 65 25.01 6.25 -0.55
CA ASN A 65 24.52 7.61 -0.35
C ASN A 65 22.99 7.71 -0.37
N ARG A 66 22.27 6.60 -0.17
CA ARG A 66 20.80 6.60 -0.18
C ARG A 66 20.22 7.53 0.87
N ASN A 67 19.21 8.29 0.51
CA ASN A 67 18.38 9.01 1.46
C ASN A 67 17.37 8.03 2.08
N LYS A 68 17.61 7.60 3.32
CA LYS A 68 16.74 6.61 3.99
C LYS A 68 15.31 7.08 4.14
N GLU A 69 15.10 8.37 4.41
CA GLU A 69 13.76 8.94 4.60
C GLU A 69 12.96 8.91 3.30
N GLU A 70 13.59 9.23 2.17
CA GLU A 70 13.00 9.10 0.84
C GLU A 70 12.68 7.64 0.50
N VAL A 71 13.62 6.72 0.75
CA VAL A 71 13.41 5.27 0.55
C VAL A 71 12.22 4.77 1.37
N HIS A 72 12.12 5.17 2.64
CA HIS A 72 10.99 4.79 3.49
C HIS A 72 9.66 5.36 2.98
N ALA A 73 9.68 6.60 2.47
CA ALA A 73 8.48 7.25 1.93
C ALA A 73 7.98 6.54 0.65
N VAL A 74 8.89 6.22 -0.27
CA VAL A 74 8.56 5.47 -1.49
C VAL A 74 8.08 4.06 -1.15
N ALA A 75 8.73 3.39 -0.17
CA ALA A 75 8.32 2.06 0.29
C ALA A 75 6.92 2.09 0.95
N ALA A 76 6.64 3.11 1.75
CA ALA A 76 5.33 3.32 2.36
C ALA A 76 4.26 3.61 1.29
N ALA A 77 4.55 4.48 0.32
CA ALA A 77 3.65 4.78 -0.78
C ALA A 77 3.31 3.53 -1.61
N LEU A 78 4.31 2.70 -1.91
CA LEU A 78 4.14 1.46 -2.68
C LEU A 78 3.23 0.45 -1.94
N GLU A 79 3.36 0.30 -0.63
CA GLU A 79 2.50 -0.59 0.14
C GLU A 79 1.10 -0.02 0.32
N LEU A 80 0.95 1.31 0.52
CA LEU A 80 -0.35 1.98 0.58
C LEU A 80 -1.09 1.89 -0.76
N LEU A 81 -0.39 2.01 -1.89
CA LEU A 81 -0.93 1.77 -3.21
C LEU A 81 -1.52 0.35 -3.31
N HIS A 82 -0.72 -0.66 -2.92
CA HIS A 82 -1.19 -2.03 -2.93
C HIS A 82 -2.44 -2.23 -2.07
N VAL A 83 -2.48 -1.64 -0.88
CA VAL A 83 -3.69 -1.72 -0.02
C VAL A 83 -4.87 -0.98 -0.66
N ALA A 84 -4.66 0.14 -1.33
CA ALA A 84 -5.70 0.86 -2.06
C ALA A 84 -6.33 -0.03 -3.15
N THR A 85 -5.49 -0.72 -3.96
CA THR A 85 -6.01 -1.66 -4.96
C THR A 85 -6.79 -2.80 -4.33
N LEU A 86 -6.33 -3.37 -3.20
CA LEU A 86 -7.07 -4.41 -2.48
C LEU A 86 -8.45 -3.94 -1.99
N LEU A 87 -8.58 -2.68 -1.55
CA LEU A 87 -9.88 -2.13 -1.15
C LEU A 87 -10.84 -2.00 -2.33
N HIS A 88 -10.34 -1.62 -3.50
CA HIS A 88 -11.14 -1.57 -4.73
C HIS A 88 -11.50 -2.98 -5.22
N ASP A 89 -10.57 -3.93 -5.18
CA ASP A 89 -10.79 -5.33 -5.55
C ASP A 89 -11.86 -5.97 -4.66
N ASP A 90 -11.85 -5.70 -3.34
CA ASP A 90 -12.88 -6.20 -2.42
C ASP A 90 -14.30 -5.75 -2.81
N VAL A 91 -14.43 -4.59 -3.45
CA VAL A 91 -15.71 -4.09 -3.98
C VAL A 91 -16.06 -4.77 -5.30
N ILE A 92 -15.09 -4.93 -6.21
CA ILE A 92 -15.28 -5.55 -7.53
C ILE A 92 -15.63 -7.04 -7.38
N ASP A 93 -14.93 -7.72 -6.47
CA ASP A 93 -15.10 -9.15 -6.19
C ASP A 93 -16.30 -9.45 -5.26
N GLU A 94 -17.00 -8.42 -4.78
CA GLU A 94 -18.06 -8.52 -3.77
C GLU A 94 -17.62 -9.35 -2.54
N ALA A 95 -16.36 -9.18 -2.12
CA ALA A 95 -15.75 -9.98 -1.09
C ALA A 95 -16.19 -9.55 0.32
N ASP A 96 -16.85 -10.45 1.06
CA ASP A 96 -17.23 -10.21 2.45
C ASP A 96 -16.02 -10.26 3.41
N THR A 97 -15.04 -11.09 3.09
CA THR A 97 -13.88 -11.31 3.98
C THR A 97 -12.57 -11.37 3.20
N ARG A 98 -11.50 -10.82 3.80
CA ARG A 98 -10.12 -10.92 3.32
C ARG A 98 -9.18 -11.33 4.47
N ARG A 99 -8.42 -12.40 4.29
CA ARG A 99 -7.51 -12.96 5.30
C ARG A 99 -8.20 -13.26 6.65
N GLY A 100 -9.47 -13.66 6.60
CA GLY A 100 -10.28 -13.97 7.79
C GLY A 100 -10.81 -12.77 8.55
N GLN A 101 -10.69 -11.55 8.00
CA GLN A 101 -11.30 -10.33 8.53
C GLN A 101 -12.39 -9.83 7.59
N GLU A 102 -13.40 -9.17 8.14
CA GLU A 102 -14.44 -8.51 7.39
C GLU A 102 -13.85 -7.36 6.56
N THR A 103 -14.24 -7.25 5.28
CA THR A 103 -13.78 -6.17 4.39
C THR A 103 -14.41 -4.83 4.77
N ILE A 104 -13.80 -3.73 4.30
CA ILE A 104 -14.39 -2.39 4.48
C ILE A 104 -15.71 -2.29 3.71
N SER A 105 -15.83 -2.92 2.54
CA SER A 105 -17.06 -2.98 1.74
C SER A 105 -18.19 -3.71 2.48
N ALA A 106 -17.92 -4.86 3.09
CA ALA A 106 -18.91 -5.59 3.87
C ALA A 106 -19.37 -4.82 5.12
N ARG A 107 -18.43 -4.16 5.82
CA ARG A 107 -18.70 -3.47 7.08
C ARG A 107 -19.33 -2.10 6.93
N PHE A 108 -18.93 -1.31 5.95
CA PHE A 108 -19.32 0.10 5.78
C PHE A 108 -19.99 0.39 4.44
N GLY A 109 -20.07 -0.60 3.55
CA GLY A 109 -20.63 -0.50 2.21
C GLY A 109 -19.59 -0.08 1.16
N ASN A 110 -19.86 -0.45 -0.10
CA ASN A 110 -18.98 -0.23 -1.27
C ASN A 110 -18.53 1.22 -1.43
N ARG A 111 -19.45 2.18 -1.20
CA ARG A 111 -19.13 3.60 -1.31
C ARG A 111 -18.00 4.03 -0.38
N VAL A 112 -18.00 3.55 0.86
CA VAL A 112 -16.95 3.86 1.85
C VAL A 112 -15.63 3.19 1.45
N ALA A 113 -15.69 1.94 0.98
CA ALA A 113 -14.50 1.21 0.53
C ALA A 113 -13.81 1.91 -0.65
N ILE A 114 -14.58 2.36 -1.66
CA ILE A 114 -14.04 3.11 -2.81
C ILE A 114 -13.36 4.39 -2.33
N TYR A 115 -14.03 5.22 -1.51
CA TYR A 115 -13.40 6.45 -1.00
C TYR A 115 -12.21 6.20 -0.08
N ALA A 116 -12.18 5.08 0.65
CA ALA A 116 -11.02 4.70 1.44
C ALA A 116 -9.82 4.35 0.55
N GLY A 117 -10.04 3.61 -0.55
CA GLY A 117 -9.02 3.35 -1.56
C GLY A 117 -8.50 4.63 -2.22
N ASP A 118 -9.39 5.52 -2.67
CA ASP A 118 -9.03 6.82 -3.26
C ASP A 118 -8.24 7.70 -2.28
N TYR A 119 -8.62 7.68 -1.00
CA TYR A 119 -7.88 8.37 0.05
C TYR A 119 -6.44 7.81 0.18
N LEU A 120 -6.25 6.50 0.20
CA LEU A 120 -4.91 5.91 0.25
C LEU A 120 -4.07 6.26 -0.99
N LEU A 121 -4.66 6.30 -2.19
CA LEU A 121 -3.98 6.81 -3.39
C LEU A 121 -3.52 8.26 -3.20
N THR A 122 -4.37 9.11 -2.62
CA THR A 122 -4.01 10.50 -2.32
C THR A 122 -2.84 10.58 -1.32
N VAL A 123 -2.83 9.74 -0.29
CA VAL A 123 -1.72 9.64 0.67
C VAL A 123 -0.44 9.19 -0.02
N CYS A 124 -0.50 8.24 -0.97
CA CYS A 124 0.67 7.85 -1.78
C CYS A 124 1.27 9.06 -2.50
N TYR A 125 0.46 9.85 -3.21
CA TYR A 125 0.93 11.05 -3.90
C TYR A 125 1.51 12.09 -2.94
N GLN A 126 0.91 12.28 -1.76
CA GLN A 126 1.45 13.18 -0.74
C GLN A 126 2.83 12.75 -0.26
N LEU A 127 3.03 11.44 0.01
CA LEU A 127 4.33 10.91 0.41
C LEU A 127 5.39 11.13 -0.67
N LEU A 128 5.08 10.74 -1.90
CA LEU A 128 5.99 10.91 -3.03
C LEU A 128 6.34 12.40 -3.23
N SER A 129 5.35 13.28 -3.25
CA SER A 129 5.56 14.72 -3.44
C SER A 129 6.36 15.39 -2.31
N LYS A 130 6.19 14.91 -1.07
CA LYS A 130 6.87 15.50 0.10
C LYS A 130 8.33 15.10 0.22
N TYR A 131 8.67 13.86 -0.17
CA TYR A 131 9.97 13.27 0.11
C TYR A 131 10.84 13.07 -1.13
N SER A 132 10.28 13.06 -2.34
CA SER A 132 11.09 13.03 -3.57
C SER A 132 11.80 14.37 -3.80
N GLN A 133 13.09 14.28 -4.08
CA GLN A 133 13.94 15.47 -4.29
C GLN A 133 13.90 15.98 -5.72
N ASP A 134 13.46 15.16 -6.67
CA ASP A 134 13.37 15.50 -8.08
C ASP A 134 12.13 14.89 -8.77
N LEU A 135 11.89 15.29 -10.01
CA LEU A 135 10.78 14.78 -10.82
C LEU A 135 10.91 13.29 -11.13
N ALA A 136 12.14 12.77 -11.24
CA ALA A 136 12.36 11.34 -11.55
C ALA A 136 11.91 10.46 -10.38
N GLY A 137 12.09 10.91 -9.13
CA GLY A 137 11.61 10.23 -7.92
C GLY A 137 10.08 10.13 -7.83
N ILE A 138 9.35 11.00 -8.53
CA ILE A 138 7.88 10.95 -8.62
C ILE A 138 7.45 10.14 -9.86
N GLN A 139 8.13 10.34 -10.99
CA GLN A 139 7.75 9.78 -12.28
C GLN A 139 7.83 8.25 -12.30
N LEU A 140 8.91 7.67 -11.78
CA LEU A 140 9.12 6.22 -11.81
C LEU A 140 8.04 5.44 -11.01
N PRO A 141 7.68 5.83 -9.77
CA PRO A 141 6.57 5.20 -9.05
C PRO A 141 5.23 5.42 -9.76
N THR A 142 4.99 6.59 -10.34
CA THR A 142 3.74 6.92 -11.05
C THR A 142 3.57 6.05 -12.30
N ASP A 143 4.63 5.85 -13.07
CA ASP A 143 4.64 4.95 -14.25
C ASP A 143 4.36 3.50 -13.82
N GLY A 144 4.91 3.08 -12.67
CA GLY A 144 4.63 1.78 -12.08
C GLY A 144 3.16 1.62 -11.71
N MET A 145 2.56 2.63 -11.07
CA MET A 145 1.13 2.64 -10.73
C MET A 145 0.25 2.54 -11.98
N MET A 146 0.58 3.29 -13.03
CA MET A 146 -0.16 3.26 -14.29
C MET A 146 -0.18 1.87 -14.91
N ARG A 147 0.98 1.17 -14.94
CA ARG A 147 1.09 -0.20 -15.45
C ARG A 147 0.28 -1.21 -14.64
N VAL A 148 0.19 -1.06 -13.32
CA VAL A 148 -0.64 -1.92 -12.48
C VAL A 148 -2.11 -1.77 -12.86
N VAL A 149 -2.62 -0.53 -12.94
CA VAL A 149 -4.02 -0.26 -13.31
C VAL A 149 -4.33 -0.73 -14.74
N GLU A 150 -3.44 -0.50 -15.70
CA GLU A 150 -3.58 -0.99 -17.08
C GLU A 150 -3.62 -2.52 -17.12
N GLY A 151 -2.81 -3.20 -16.30
CA GLY A 151 -2.81 -4.66 -16.16
C GLY A 151 -4.15 -5.19 -15.66
N GLU A 152 -4.72 -4.59 -14.61
CA GLU A 152 -6.03 -4.96 -14.08
C GLU A 152 -7.14 -4.76 -15.12
N LEU A 153 -7.16 -3.63 -15.82
CA LEU A 153 -8.14 -3.36 -16.87
C LEU A 153 -8.03 -4.38 -18.03
N SER A 154 -6.81 -4.76 -18.41
CA SER A 154 -6.58 -5.76 -19.45
C SER A 154 -7.06 -7.15 -19.01
N GLN A 155 -6.84 -7.52 -17.75
CA GLN A 155 -7.29 -8.79 -17.18
C GLN A 155 -8.82 -8.87 -17.17
N MET A 156 -9.52 -7.79 -16.81
CA MET A 156 -10.98 -7.72 -16.87
C MET A 156 -11.49 -7.93 -18.31
N GLU A 157 -10.84 -7.29 -19.31
CA GLU A 157 -11.24 -7.42 -20.71
C GLU A 157 -11.09 -8.85 -21.23
N GLU A 158 -10.07 -9.60 -20.79
CA GLU A 158 -9.87 -11.00 -21.14
C GLU A 158 -10.91 -11.92 -20.47
N SER A 159 -11.27 -11.65 -19.23
CA SER A 159 -12.29 -12.42 -18.49
C SER A 159 -13.65 -12.34 -19.17
N TYR A 160 -14.02 -11.21 -19.77
CA TYR A 160 -15.26 -11.07 -20.53
C TYR A 160 -15.24 -11.78 -21.90
N LYS A 161 -14.07 -12.15 -22.44
CA LYS A 161 -13.95 -12.83 -23.74
C LYS A 161 -14.09 -14.36 -23.65
N THR A 162 -14.01 -14.92 -22.46
CA THR A 162 -14.12 -16.38 -22.22
C THR A 162 -15.54 -16.88 -21.95
N ASP A 163 -16.51 -16.01 -21.81
CA ASP A 163 -17.93 -16.34 -21.56
C ASP A 163 -18.79 -16.36 -22.85
N VAL A 164 -18.19 -16.73 -24.01
CA VAL A 164 -18.91 -16.90 -25.29
C VAL A 164 -18.87 -18.36 -25.74
#